data_db2c5260f490c95a65ad2c47fd9cda66
#
_entry.id   db2c5260f490c95a65ad2c47fd9cda66
#
_cell.length_a   1.000
_cell.length_b   1.000
_cell.length_c   1.000
_cell.angle_alpha   90.00
_cell.angle_beta   90.00
_cell.angle_gamma   90.00
#
_symmetry.space_group_name_H-M   'P 1'
#
loop_
_entity.id
_entity.type
_entity.pdbx_description
1 polymer ?
#
loop_
_entity_poly.entity_id
_entity_poly.type
_entity_poly.pdbx_seq_one_letter_code
_entity_poly.pdbx_strand_id
1 'polypeptide(L)'
;MVVPYIRELQKNGVAACVKHYALNNQEQWRGSVDVAVSERALREIYLPAFRKAVVEGGSWTIMGSYNRYLGQHCCHNEVLLNDILRKEWGFDGCVITDWGGAHDTREAALNGLDIEMGTYTNGLTSESVFGYDQYYLATPYLEMLRRGEVPMQTVDDKARNILRLIFRTSMNPDRPWGSLCTEEHYAAAKAIGDESI
;
A
#
# COMPACT_ATOMS: atom_id res chain seq x y z
N MET A 1 4.21 14.61 13.53
CA MET A 1 5.00 14.67 12.28
C MET A 1 4.28 14.03 11.08
N VAL A 2 3.76 12.80 11.13
CA VAL A 2 3.19 12.13 9.94
C VAL A 2 2.04 12.89 9.28
N VAL A 3 1.11 13.44 10.06
CA VAL A 3 -0.10 14.11 9.53
C VAL A 3 0.24 15.35 8.69
N PRO A 4 1.00 16.34 9.17
CA PRO A 4 1.36 17.50 8.35
C PRO A 4 2.20 17.11 7.13
N TYR A 5 3.11 16.13 7.25
CA TYR A 5 3.90 15.64 6.11
C TYR A 5 2.99 15.10 4.98
N ILE A 6 2.02 14.24 5.31
CA ILE A 6 1.07 13.68 4.34
C ILE A 6 0.27 14.80 3.68
N ARG A 7 -0.28 15.71 4.49
CA ARG A 7 -1.13 16.79 3.98
C ARG A 7 -0.38 17.72 3.02
N GLU A 8 0.83 18.14 3.40
CA GLU A 8 1.62 19.03 2.56
C GLU A 8 2.09 18.35 1.27
N LEU A 9 2.49 17.08 1.33
CA LEU A 9 2.84 16.32 0.13
C LEU A 9 1.65 16.23 -0.84
N GLN A 10 0.46 15.89 -0.32
CA GLN A 10 -0.73 15.71 -1.14
C GLN A 10 -1.32 17.00 -1.69
N LYS A 11 -1.14 18.15 -1.05
CA LYS A 11 -1.46 19.47 -1.62
C LYS A 11 -0.71 19.73 -2.93
N ASN A 12 0.46 19.14 -3.10
CA ASN A 12 1.25 19.24 -4.31
C ASN A 12 0.90 18.16 -5.36
N GLY A 13 -0.22 17.45 -5.19
CA GLY A 13 -0.68 16.45 -6.13
C GLY A 13 0.18 15.17 -6.16
N VAL A 14 0.89 14.88 -5.07
CA VAL A 14 1.71 13.68 -4.90
C VAL A 14 1.10 12.83 -3.80
N ALA A 15 0.79 11.57 -4.10
CA ALA A 15 0.23 10.66 -3.11
C ALA A 15 1.27 10.26 -2.07
N ALA A 16 0.94 10.41 -0.79
CA ALA A 16 1.72 9.84 0.29
C ALA A 16 1.42 8.35 0.41
N CYS A 17 2.46 7.52 0.39
CA CYS A 17 2.34 6.07 0.60
C CYS A 17 2.90 5.71 1.98
N VAL A 18 2.01 5.46 2.92
CA VAL A 18 2.40 5.11 4.30
C VAL A 18 2.77 3.63 4.37
N LYS A 19 3.92 3.30 5.01
CA LYS A 19 4.45 1.95 4.98
C LYS A 19 5.30 1.58 6.21
N HIS A 20 5.49 0.29 6.48
CA HIS A 20 4.86 -0.85 5.84
C HIS A 20 3.76 -1.38 6.76
N TYR A 21 2.55 -1.50 6.25
CA TYR A 21 1.34 -1.84 7.01
C TYR A 21 1.12 -3.35 7.04
N ALA A 22 1.28 -4.05 8.15
CA ALA A 22 1.73 -3.64 9.46
C ALA A 22 2.57 -4.77 10.08
N LEU A 23 3.15 -4.52 11.27
CA LEU A 23 3.80 -5.55 12.08
C LEU A 23 5.15 -6.06 11.56
N ASN A 24 5.77 -5.44 10.57
CA ASN A 24 7.11 -5.81 10.11
C ASN A 24 8.18 -5.18 11.01
N ASN A 25 8.40 -5.77 12.19
CA ASN A 25 9.33 -5.28 13.20
C ASN A 25 10.67 -6.02 13.23
N GLN A 26 10.87 -6.99 12.33
CA GLN A 26 12.13 -7.70 12.16
C GLN A 26 12.43 -7.92 10.68
N GLU A 27 13.70 -7.79 10.29
CA GLU A 27 14.13 -8.05 8.92
C GLU A 27 14.39 -9.53 8.65
N GLN A 28 14.92 -10.24 9.63
CA GLN A 28 15.18 -11.68 9.50
C GLN A 28 13.86 -12.44 9.34
N TRP A 29 13.75 -13.23 8.28
CA TRP A 29 12.55 -14.02 7.94
C TRP A 29 11.29 -13.18 7.71
N ARG A 30 11.41 -11.88 7.40
CA ARG A 30 10.27 -10.98 7.21
C ARG A 30 9.24 -11.48 6.20
N GLY A 31 9.65 -12.21 5.16
CA GLY A 31 8.76 -12.79 4.15
C GLY A 31 8.00 -14.06 4.59
N SER A 32 8.29 -14.61 5.78
CA SER A 32 7.70 -15.89 6.21
C SER A 32 7.19 -15.90 7.64
N VAL A 33 7.60 -14.95 8.48
CA VAL A 33 7.17 -14.88 9.87
C VAL A 33 5.67 -14.60 9.97
N ASP A 34 4.96 -15.38 10.80
CA ASP A 34 3.58 -15.09 11.18
C ASP A 34 3.59 -14.45 12.57
N VAL A 35 3.22 -13.18 12.64
CA VAL A 35 3.37 -12.38 13.86
C VAL A 35 2.23 -12.68 14.82
N ALA A 36 2.58 -13.21 15.99
CA ALA A 36 1.65 -13.40 17.10
C ALA A 36 1.61 -12.15 17.97
N VAL A 37 0.49 -11.46 17.97
CA VAL A 37 0.28 -10.25 18.78
C VAL A 37 -1.16 -10.22 19.30
N SER A 38 -1.34 -9.75 20.55
CA SER A 38 -2.69 -9.53 21.07
C SER A 38 -3.38 -8.36 20.36
N GLU A 39 -4.70 -8.41 20.22
CA GLU A 39 -5.44 -7.32 19.63
C GLU A 39 -5.21 -5.98 20.35
N ARG A 40 -5.09 -6.00 21.67
CA ARG A 40 -4.73 -4.82 22.43
C ARG A 40 -3.39 -4.22 22.00
N ALA A 41 -2.35 -5.04 21.90
CA ALA A 41 -1.03 -4.56 21.47
C ALA A 41 -1.05 -4.09 20.00
N LEU A 42 -1.76 -4.81 19.12
CA LEU A 42 -1.98 -4.39 17.74
C LEU A 42 -2.56 -2.97 17.69
N ARG A 43 -3.64 -2.71 18.43
CA ARG A 43 -4.38 -1.45 18.39
C ARG A 43 -3.75 -0.31 19.19
N GLU A 44 -3.01 -0.61 20.25
CA GLU A 44 -2.40 0.42 21.10
C GLU A 44 -0.96 0.77 20.72
N ILE A 45 -0.24 -0.15 20.06
CA ILE A 45 1.19 0.01 19.75
C ILE A 45 1.45 0.09 18.25
N TYR A 46 0.98 -0.89 17.47
CA TYR A 46 1.37 -1.04 16.06
C TYR A 46 0.53 -0.21 15.09
N LEU A 47 -0.76 -0.06 15.32
CA LEU A 47 -1.66 0.62 14.42
C LEU A 47 -1.83 2.14 14.62
N PRO A 48 -1.55 2.76 15.78
CA PRO A 48 -1.88 4.17 15.99
C PRO A 48 -1.26 5.14 14.99
N ALA A 49 -0.01 4.91 14.58
CA ALA A 49 0.67 5.75 13.58
C ALA A 49 -0.02 5.66 12.20
N PHE A 50 -0.40 4.45 11.78
CA PHE A 50 -1.13 4.23 10.53
C PHE A 50 -2.54 4.83 10.58
N ARG A 51 -3.24 4.63 11.71
CA ARG A 51 -4.57 5.22 11.90
C ARG A 51 -4.52 6.75 11.78
N LYS A 52 -3.55 7.40 12.43
CA LYS A 52 -3.37 8.85 12.31
C LYS A 52 -3.05 9.27 10.87
N ALA A 53 -2.19 8.53 10.19
CA ALA A 53 -1.85 8.81 8.80
C ALA A 53 -3.08 8.74 7.87
N VAL A 54 -3.95 7.77 8.09
CA VAL A 54 -5.18 7.58 7.30
C VAL A 54 -6.28 8.57 7.73
N VAL A 55 -6.68 8.53 9.00
CA VAL A 55 -7.87 9.26 9.47
C VAL A 55 -7.63 10.75 9.60
N GLU A 56 -6.47 11.15 10.14
CA GLU A 56 -6.14 12.56 10.34
C GLU A 56 -5.31 13.12 9.17
N GLY A 57 -4.36 12.34 8.63
CA GLY A 57 -3.52 12.73 7.50
C GLY A 57 -4.24 12.70 6.16
N GLY A 58 -5.22 11.82 6.01
CA GLY A 58 -5.94 11.60 4.76
C GLY A 58 -5.06 10.98 3.67
N SER A 59 -4.17 10.04 4.05
CA SER A 59 -3.28 9.37 3.08
C SER A 59 -4.05 8.72 1.94
N TRP A 60 -3.57 8.89 0.71
CA TRP A 60 -4.21 8.33 -0.49
C TRP A 60 -3.71 6.94 -0.85
N THR A 61 -2.57 6.53 -0.33
CA THR A 61 -2.02 5.20 -0.56
C THR A 61 -1.42 4.61 0.71
N ILE A 62 -1.39 3.29 0.77
CA ILE A 62 -0.74 2.53 1.83
C ILE A 62 -0.05 1.30 1.23
N MET A 63 1.12 0.95 1.73
CA MET A 63 1.86 -0.23 1.29
C MET A 63 1.81 -1.31 2.35
N GLY A 64 1.40 -2.53 1.96
CA GLY A 64 1.41 -3.70 2.83
C GLY A 64 2.82 -4.15 3.17
N SER A 65 2.98 -4.84 4.29
CA SER A 65 4.25 -5.40 4.73
C SER A 65 4.40 -6.88 4.33
N TYR A 66 5.64 -7.38 4.37
CA TYR A 66 5.96 -8.76 3.93
C TYR A 66 5.49 -9.87 4.86
N ASN A 67 5.44 -9.61 6.17
CA ASN A 67 5.12 -10.61 7.17
C ASN A 67 3.66 -11.07 7.10
N ARG A 68 3.39 -12.17 7.77
CA ARG A 68 2.02 -12.65 7.98
C ARG A 68 1.46 -12.18 9.32
N TYR A 69 0.16 -12.12 9.37
CA TYR A 69 -0.65 -11.95 10.57
C TYR A 69 -1.90 -12.81 10.45
N LEU A 70 -2.16 -13.65 11.44
CA LEU A 70 -3.24 -14.66 11.42
C LEU A 70 -3.19 -15.57 10.18
N GLY A 71 -2.00 -15.99 9.77
CA GLY A 71 -1.77 -16.90 8.66
C GLY A 71 -1.73 -16.26 7.27
N GLN A 72 -2.22 -15.02 7.09
CA GLN A 72 -2.26 -14.31 5.81
C GLN A 72 -1.15 -13.26 5.72
N HIS A 73 -0.54 -13.10 4.54
CA HIS A 73 0.42 -12.02 4.32
C HIS A 73 -0.25 -10.64 4.41
N CYS A 74 0.39 -9.69 5.09
CA CYS A 74 -0.19 -8.38 5.35
C CYS A 74 -0.56 -7.60 4.09
N CYS A 75 0.09 -7.87 2.96
CA CYS A 75 -0.25 -7.29 1.67
C CYS A 75 -1.65 -7.67 1.16
N HIS A 76 -2.24 -8.75 1.66
CA HIS A 76 -3.60 -9.20 1.32
C HIS A 76 -4.31 -9.83 2.54
N ASN A 77 -4.04 -9.31 3.72
CA ASN A 77 -4.66 -9.77 4.96
C ASN A 77 -6.06 -9.19 5.12
N GLU A 78 -7.07 -10.05 5.28
CA GLU A 78 -8.46 -9.64 5.39
C GLU A 78 -8.74 -8.70 6.58
N VAL A 79 -8.22 -9.07 7.76
CA VAL A 79 -8.45 -8.29 8.99
C VAL A 79 -7.80 -6.91 8.88
N LEU A 80 -6.56 -6.85 8.42
CA LEU A 80 -5.85 -5.57 8.33
C LEU A 80 -6.44 -4.67 7.24
N LEU A 81 -6.71 -5.20 6.05
CA LEU A 81 -7.10 -4.37 4.91
C LEU A 81 -8.61 -4.12 4.83
N ASN A 82 -9.43 -5.17 4.95
CA ASN A 82 -10.88 -4.99 4.85
C ASN A 82 -11.48 -4.50 6.16
N ASP A 83 -11.21 -5.17 7.29
CA ASP A 83 -11.91 -4.84 8.53
C ASP A 83 -11.38 -3.56 9.16
N ILE A 84 -10.07 -3.46 9.37
CA ILE A 84 -9.49 -2.31 10.07
C ILE A 84 -9.32 -1.12 9.11
N LEU A 85 -8.58 -1.29 8.02
CA LEU A 85 -8.21 -0.16 7.16
C LEU A 85 -9.44 0.43 6.44
N ARG A 86 -10.24 -0.41 5.77
CA ARG A 86 -11.37 0.08 4.96
C ARG A 86 -12.65 0.30 5.78
N LYS A 87 -13.07 -0.68 6.58
CA LYS A 87 -14.35 -0.57 7.32
C LYS A 87 -14.25 0.35 8.53
N GLU A 88 -13.25 0.15 9.41
CA GLU A 88 -13.15 0.95 10.64
C GLU A 88 -12.62 2.36 10.37
N TRP A 89 -11.57 2.50 9.53
CA TRP A 89 -10.92 3.80 9.31
C TRP A 89 -11.45 4.56 8.09
N GLY A 90 -12.28 3.93 7.27
CA GLY A 90 -12.87 4.55 6.09
C GLY A 90 -11.89 4.86 4.97
N PHE A 91 -10.81 4.09 4.85
CA PHE A 91 -9.80 4.31 3.82
C PHE A 91 -10.37 4.05 2.42
N ASP A 92 -10.36 5.06 1.58
CA ASP A 92 -10.86 5.03 0.20
C ASP A 92 -9.75 5.07 -0.87
N GLY A 93 -8.50 5.00 -0.43
CA GLY A 93 -7.33 5.04 -1.31
C GLY A 93 -6.88 3.67 -1.82
N CYS A 94 -5.70 3.64 -2.44
CA CYS A 94 -5.09 2.43 -2.97
C CYS A 94 -4.21 1.71 -1.95
N VAL A 95 -4.36 0.39 -1.87
CA VAL A 95 -3.42 -0.51 -1.20
C VAL A 95 -2.50 -1.12 -2.25
N ILE A 96 -1.20 -0.99 -2.03
CA ILE A 96 -0.16 -1.56 -2.89
C ILE A 96 0.67 -2.58 -2.10
N THR A 97 1.15 -3.64 -2.74
CA THR A 97 2.12 -4.52 -2.10
C THR A 97 3.48 -3.86 -1.98
N ASP A 98 4.31 -4.31 -1.04
CA ASP A 98 5.75 -4.20 -1.21
C ASP A 98 6.21 -5.13 -2.37
N TRP A 99 7.44 -5.01 -2.85
CA TRP A 99 7.97 -5.74 -4.02
C TRP A 99 7.88 -7.27 -3.79
N GLY A 100 7.04 -7.95 -4.59
CA GLY A 100 6.81 -9.38 -4.45
C GLY A 100 6.05 -9.77 -3.17
N GLY A 101 5.26 -8.87 -2.59
CA GLY A 101 4.54 -9.10 -1.33
C GLY A 101 3.21 -9.84 -1.47
N ALA A 102 2.71 -10.09 -2.69
CA ALA A 102 1.56 -10.97 -2.91
C ALA A 102 1.98 -12.44 -2.93
N HIS A 103 1.15 -13.32 -2.35
CA HIS A 103 1.43 -14.76 -2.23
C HIS A 103 0.20 -15.64 -2.45
N ASP A 104 -0.98 -15.07 -2.65
CA ASP A 104 -2.22 -15.80 -2.91
C ASP A 104 -3.15 -14.96 -3.79
N THR A 105 -3.61 -15.53 -4.90
CA THR A 105 -4.47 -14.84 -5.87
C THR A 105 -5.86 -14.55 -5.31
N ARG A 106 -6.45 -15.52 -4.59
CA ARG A 106 -7.80 -15.36 -4.04
C ARG A 106 -7.85 -14.31 -2.94
N GLU A 107 -6.88 -14.35 -2.03
CA GLU A 107 -6.74 -13.34 -0.97
C GLU A 107 -6.45 -11.96 -1.57
N ALA A 108 -5.53 -11.86 -2.52
CA ALA A 108 -5.24 -10.61 -3.22
C ALA A 108 -6.45 -10.04 -3.97
N ALA A 109 -7.29 -10.92 -4.54
CA ALA A 109 -8.53 -10.52 -5.21
C ALA A 109 -9.58 -9.97 -4.22
N LEU A 110 -9.78 -10.62 -3.06
CA LEU A 110 -10.91 -10.40 -2.16
C LEU A 110 -10.60 -9.45 -0.99
N ASN A 111 -9.35 -9.43 -0.53
CA ASN A 111 -9.00 -8.83 0.76
C ASN A 111 -8.50 -7.37 0.65
N GLY A 112 -8.91 -6.64 -0.38
CA GLY A 112 -8.70 -5.19 -0.40
C GLY A 112 -7.36 -4.69 -0.94
N LEU A 113 -6.49 -5.57 -1.48
CA LEU A 113 -5.32 -5.19 -2.26
C LEU A 113 -5.77 -4.61 -3.61
N ASP A 114 -5.18 -3.50 -4.05
CA ASP A 114 -5.52 -2.86 -5.33
C ASP A 114 -4.42 -3.03 -6.38
N ILE A 115 -3.15 -2.93 -5.99
CA ILE A 115 -2.00 -2.94 -6.90
C ILE A 115 -0.97 -3.93 -6.40
N GLU A 116 -0.57 -4.86 -7.26
CA GLU A 116 0.55 -5.75 -7.01
C GLU A 116 1.83 -5.20 -7.65
N MET A 117 2.88 -5.06 -6.84
CA MET A 117 4.24 -4.78 -7.31
C MET A 117 5.02 -6.10 -7.34
N GLY A 118 5.08 -6.73 -8.49
CA GLY A 118 5.86 -7.93 -8.68
C GLY A 118 7.32 -7.64 -9.03
N THR A 119 8.18 -8.62 -8.79
CA THR A 119 9.57 -8.64 -9.22
C THR A 119 9.96 -10.04 -9.68
N TYR A 120 11.03 -10.16 -10.44
CA TYR A 120 11.61 -11.47 -10.80
C TYR A 120 12.06 -12.29 -9.57
N THR A 121 12.20 -11.68 -8.41
CA THR A 121 12.64 -12.33 -7.17
C THR A 121 11.52 -13.00 -6.39
N ASN A 122 10.27 -12.78 -6.73
CA ASN A 122 9.12 -13.38 -6.04
C ASN A 122 8.79 -14.82 -6.46
N GLY A 123 9.56 -15.39 -7.38
CA GLY A 123 9.40 -16.75 -7.87
C GLY A 123 8.32 -16.93 -8.94
N LEU A 124 7.54 -15.92 -9.25
CA LEU A 124 6.50 -16.00 -10.30
C LEU A 124 7.06 -15.84 -11.71
N THR A 125 8.19 -15.19 -11.85
CA THR A 125 8.80 -14.82 -13.13
C THR A 125 10.23 -15.34 -13.25
N SER A 126 10.48 -16.58 -12.83
CA SER A 126 11.81 -17.19 -12.82
C SER A 126 12.47 -17.27 -14.21
N GLU A 127 11.68 -17.25 -15.28
CA GLU A 127 12.14 -17.39 -16.65
C GLU A 127 12.19 -16.08 -17.45
N SER A 128 11.53 -15.01 -16.94
CA SER A 128 11.46 -13.74 -17.67
C SER A 128 11.31 -12.54 -16.75
N VAL A 129 12.16 -11.53 -16.96
CA VAL A 129 12.03 -10.23 -16.30
C VAL A 129 10.71 -9.50 -16.67
N PHE A 130 10.05 -9.95 -17.74
CA PHE A 130 8.82 -9.35 -18.30
C PHE A 130 7.59 -10.27 -18.16
N GLY A 131 7.67 -11.30 -17.34
CA GLY A 131 6.56 -12.26 -17.11
C GLY A 131 5.45 -11.72 -16.21
N TYR A 132 4.97 -10.51 -16.48
CA TYR A 132 3.91 -9.85 -15.69
C TYR A 132 2.61 -10.64 -15.65
N ASP A 133 2.35 -11.45 -16.68
CA ASP A 133 1.16 -12.30 -16.78
C ASP A 133 1.07 -13.34 -15.67
N GLN A 134 2.19 -13.67 -15.02
CA GLN A 134 2.27 -14.68 -13.96
C GLN A 134 2.03 -14.11 -12.55
N TYR A 135 1.89 -12.80 -12.40
CA TYR A 135 1.61 -12.20 -11.11
C TYR A 135 0.22 -12.57 -10.59
N TYR A 136 0.03 -12.53 -9.27
CA TYR A 136 -1.21 -12.97 -8.61
C TYR A 136 -2.45 -12.20 -9.07
N LEU A 137 -2.31 -10.88 -9.31
CA LEU A 137 -3.38 -10.05 -9.87
C LEU A 137 -3.37 -9.94 -11.41
N ALA A 138 -2.65 -10.82 -12.11
CA ALA A 138 -2.62 -10.88 -13.57
C ALA A 138 -3.41 -12.09 -14.11
N THR A 139 -2.80 -12.98 -14.90
CA THR A 139 -3.46 -14.15 -15.49
C THR A 139 -4.13 -15.06 -14.46
N PRO A 140 -3.51 -15.42 -13.31
CA PRO A 140 -4.18 -16.22 -12.29
C PRO A 140 -5.52 -15.61 -11.83
N TYR A 141 -5.55 -14.31 -11.60
CA TYR A 141 -6.77 -13.60 -11.22
C TYR A 141 -7.81 -13.57 -12.35
N LEU A 142 -7.39 -13.32 -13.59
CA LEU A 142 -8.26 -13.36 -14.77
C LEU A 142 -8.91 -14.74 -14.95
N GLU A 143 -8.17 -15.81 -14.70
CA GLU A 143 -8.70 -17.16 -14.76
C GLU A 143 -9.73 -17.45 -13.66
N MET A 144 -9.49 -16.98 -12.42
CA MET A 144 -10.48 -17.10 -11.35
C MET A 144 -11.77 -16.36 -11.66
N LEU A 145 -11.68 -15.17 -12.28
CA LEU A 145 -12.84 -14.41 -12.75
C LEU A 145 -13.62 -15.18 -13.83
N ARG A 146 -12.93 -15.75 -14.81
CA ARG A 146 -13.56 -16.56 -15.89
C ARG A 146 -14.26 -17.79 -15.37
N ARG A 147 -13.73 -18.41 -14.30
CA ARG A 147 -14.35 -19.57 -13.63
C ARG A 147 -15.45 -19.19 -12.63
N GLY A 148 -15.69 -17.89 -12.41
CA GLY A 148 -16.65 -17.41 -11.42
C GLY A 148 -16.25 -17.64 -9.95
N GLU A 149 -14.97 -17.89 -9.70
CA GLU A 149 -14.44 -18.13 -8.34
C GLU A 149 -14.33 -16.85 -7.51
N VAL A 150 -14.20 -15.71 -8.18
CA VAL A 150 -14.24 -14.36 -7.59
C VAL A 150 -15.20 -13.48 -8.39
N PRO A 151 -15.95 -12.57 -7.74
CA PRO A 151 -16.91 -11.72 -8.44
C PRO A 151 -16.22 -10.61 -9.24
N MET A 152 -16.79 -10.20 -10.38
CA MET A 152 -16.31 -9.08 -11.20
C MET A 152 -16.26 -7.77 -10.39
N GLN A 153 -17.09 -7.61 -9.38
CA GLN A 153 -17.07 -6.46 -8.47
C GLN A 153 -15.67 -6.19 -7.87
N THR A 154 -14.87 -7.22 -7.67
CA THR A 154 -13.49 -7.06 -7.16
C THR A 154 -12.59 -6.29 -8.12
N VAL A 155 -12.81 -6.43 -9.44
CA VAL A 155 -12.11 -5.65 -10.47
C VAL A 155 -12.58 -4.19 -10.44
N ASP A 156 -13.91 -3.99 -10.39
CA ASP A 156 -14.50 -2.64 -10.35
C ASP A 156 -14.03 -1.86 -9.13
N ASP A 157 -13.91 -2.49 -7.98
CA ASP A 157 -13.45 -1.85 -6.76
C ASP A 157 -11.97 -1.43 -6.84
N LYS A 158 -11.10 -2.32 -7.34
CA LYS A 158 -9.69 -2.00 -7.59
C LYS A 158 -9.55 -0.87 -8.61
N ALA A 159 -10.24 -0.99 -9.73
CA ALA A 159 -10.23 0.03 -10.78
C ALA A 159 -10.70 1.40 -10.25
N ARG A 160 -11.77 1.42 -9.44
CA ARG A 160 -12.27 2.65 -8.81
C ARG A 160 -11.25 3.29 -7.89
N ASN A 161 -10.56 2.52 -7.07
CA ASN A 161 -9.53 3.02 -6.17
C ASN A 161 -8.33 3.57 -6.95
N ILE A 162 -7.88 2.87 -7.98
CA ILE A 162 -6.79 3.32 -8.86
C ILE A 162 -7.17 4.59 -9.62
N LEU A 163 -8.36 4.64 -10.22
CA LEU A 163 -8.84 5.83 -10.93
C LEU A 163 -8.94 7.03 -9.99
N ARG A 164 -9.47 6.83 -8.77
CA ARG A 164 -9.52 7.89 -7.76
C ARG A 164 -8.13 8.43 -7.46
N LEU A 165 -7.12 7.56 -7.34
CA LEU A 165 -5.73 7.98 -7.14
C LEU A 165 -5.21 8.79 -8.34
N ILE A 166 -5.45 8.33 -9.55
CA ILE A 166 -5.06 9.01 -10.79
C ILE A 166 -5.68 10.42 -10.88
N PHE A 167 -6.98 10.54 -10.57
CA PHE A 167 -7.66 11.84 -10.56
C PHE A 167 -7.21 12.77 -9.44
N ARG A 168 -6.76 12.23 -8.32
CA ARG A 168 -6.15 13.02 -7.23
C ARG A 168 -4.73 13.48 -7.55
N THR A 169 -4.03 12.82 -8.46
CA THR A 169 -2.61 13.03 -8.77
C THR A 169 -2.39 13.51 -10.21
N SER A 170 -2.05 12.61 -11.11
CA SER A 170 -1.58 12.94 -12.47
C SER A 170 -2.63 13.62 -13.34
N MET A 171 -3.91 13.36 -13.10
CA MET A 171 -5.03 13.98 -13.83
C MET A 171 -5.70 15.12 -13.04
N ASN A 172 -5.15 15.54 -11.92
CA ASN A 172 -5.65 16.70 -11.20
C ASN A 172 -5.25 18.00 -11.95
N PRO A 173 -6.21 18.76 -12.49
CA PRO A 173 -5.90 19.98 -13.23
C PRO A 173 -5.32 21.10 -12.34
N ASP A 174 -5.64 21.08 -11.05
CA ASP A 174 -5.18 22.05 -10.06
C ASP A 174 -3.83 21.70 -9.43
N ARG A 175 -3.22 20.58 -9.86
CA ARG A 175 -1.92 20.16 -9.37
C ARG A 175 -0.84 21.19 -9.72
N PRO A 176 -0.07 21.71 -8.74
CA PRO A 176 1.01 22.65 -9.05
C PRO A 176 2.09 21.95 -9.89
N TRP A 177 2.62 22.68 -10.85
CA TRP A 177 3.82 22.28 -11.57
C TRP A 177 5.02 22.60 -10.69
N GLY A 178 5.76 21.57 -10.30
CA GLY A 178 6.96 21.75 -9.50
C GLY A 178 8.16 22.17 -10.34
N SER A 179 9.21 22.58 -9.65
CA SER A 179 10.55 22.80 -10.20
C SER A 179 11.53 21.78 -9.62
N LEU A 180 12.66 21.58 -10.27
CA LEU A 180 13.69 20.63 -9.82
C LEU A 180 14.95 21.38 -9.40
N CYS A 181 15.50 21.00 -8.25
CA CYS A 181 16.85 21.39 -7.81
C CYS A 181 17.09 22.91 -7.86
N THR A 182 16.13 23.72 -7.36
CA THR A 182 16.29 25.16 -7.26
C THR A 182 17.14 25.53 -6.04
N GLU A 183 17.63 26.77 -6.01
CA GLU A 183 18.35 27.30 -4.84
C GLU A 183 17.51 27.25 -3.56
N GLU A 184 16.18 27.49 -3.67
CA GLU A 184 15.25 27.38 -2.56
C GLU A 184 15.16 25.94 -2.05
N HIS A 185 15.19 24.93 -2.94
CA HIS A 185 15.21 23.51 -2.54
C HIS A 185 16.49 23.16 -1.78
N TYR A 186 17.65 23.65 -2.21
CA TYR A 186 18.91 23.43 -1.49
C TYR A 186 18.92 24.14 -0.13
N ALA A 187 18.42 25.37 -0.08
CA ALA A 187 18.31 26.12 1.19
C ALA A 187 17.37 25.42 2.17
N ALA A 188 16.21 24.92 1.71
CA ALA A 188 15.28 24.19 2.54
C ALA A 188 15.87 22.85 3.05
N ALA A 189 16.55 22.11 2.19
CA ALA A 189 17.20 20.85 2.58
C ALA A 189 18.30 21.09 3.62
N LYS A 190 19.09 22.16 3.45
CA LYS A 190 20.11 22.57 4.42
C LYS A 190 19.49 22.92 5.76
N ALA A 191 18.43 23.76 5.78
CA ALA A 191 17.76 24.17 7.01
C ALA A 191 17.20 22.97 7.78
N ILE A 192 16.56 22.01 7.08
CA ILE A 192 16.07 20.76 7.69
C ILE A 192 17.22 19.95 8.27
N GLY A 193 18.34 19.88 7.55
CA GLY A 193 19.55 19.20 8.03
C GLY A 193 20.11 19.84 9.29
N ASP A 194 20.26 21.16 9.31
CA ASP A 194 20.78 21.91 10.44
C ASP A 194 19.90 21.78 11.71
N GLU A 195 18.57 21.71 11.56
CA GLU A 195 17.64 21.54 12.69
C GLU A 195 17.48 20.09 13.17
N SER A 196 17.96 19.11 12.42
CA SER A 196 17.83 17.69 12.77
C SER A 196 19.02 17.11 13.53
N ILE A 197 20.06 17.89 13.77
CA ILE A 197 21.25 17.59 14.56
C ILE A 197 21.08 18.18 15.96
#